data_09aaf976dd86234e24a3c51a43250134
#
_entry.id   09aaf976dd86234e24a3c51a43250134
#
_cell.length_a   1.000
_cell.length_b   1.000
_cell.length_c   1.000
_cell.angle_alpha   90.00
_cell.angle_beta   90.00
_cell.angle_gamma   90.00
#
_symmetry.space_group_name_H-M   'P 1'
#
loop_
_entity.id
_entity.type
_entity.pdbx_description
1 polymer ?
#
loop_
_entity_poly.entity_id
_entity_poly.type
_entity_poly.pdbx_seq_one_letter_code
_entity_poly.pdbx_strand_id
1 'polypeptide(L)'
;MLVVDASCLCEVLIGAPTADAVRDRLAMDVEQAAPHIVDVEVFGVIRREHLLGRLDRTEATQAIDDLAAWPGERFGHRPLLARAWELRATVRGWDAMYVALAEALDATLLTTDRRLAAATGPTCSIEVVDQG
;
A
#
# COMPACT_ATOMS: atom_id res chain seq x y z
N MET A 1 -12.99 -6.71 2.57
CA MET A 1 -11.51 -6.83 2.72
C MET A 1 -10.82 -5.79 1.85
N LEU A 2 -9.75 -5.22 2.35
CA LEU A 2 -8.91 -4.27 1.62
C LEU A 2 -7.52 -4.86 1.38
N VAL A 3 -7.00 -4.70 0.17
CA VAL A 3 -5.56 -4.76 -0.08
C VAL A 3 -5.05 -3.34 -0.01
N VAL A 4 -4.08 -3.09 0.86
CA VAL A 4 -3.60 -1.74 1.18
C VAL A 4 -2.27 -1.50 0.48
N ASP A 5 -2.26 -0.53 -0.43
CA ASP A 5 -1.04 -0.13 -1.12
C ASP A 5 -0.06 0.55 -0.15
N ALA A 6 1.23 0.37 -0.40
CA ALA A 6 2.28 1.00 0.40
C ALA A 6 2.10 2.51 0.52
N SER A 7 1.58 3.18 -0.52
CA SER A 7 1.31 4.61 -0.48
C SER A 7 0.41 5.00 0.68
N CYS A 8 -0.61 4.21 0.97
CA CYS A 8 -1.52 4.48 2.08
C CYS A 8 -0.82 4.35 3.45
N LEU A 9 -0.04 3.29 3.64
CA LEU A 9 0.70 3.11 4.89
C LEU A 9 1.76 4.19 5.08
N CYS A 10 2.45 4.58 4.03
CA CYS A 10 3.40 5.68 4.08
C CYS A 10 2.74 6.98 4.56
N GLU A 11 1.58 7.33 4.00
CA GLU A 11 0.85 8.53 4.39
C GLU A 11 0.52 8.54 5.88
N VAL A 12 0.02 7.42 6.39
CA VAL A 12 -0.34 7.29 7.80
C VAL A 12 0.89 7.34 8.72
N LEU A 13 1.94 6.59 8.37
CA LEU A 13 3.09 6.40 9.25
C LEU A 13 3.99 7.62 9.32
N ILE A 14 4.07 8.41 8.25
CA ILE A 14 4.87 9.64 8.25
C ILE A 14 4.05 10.90 8.54
N GLY A 15 2.75 10.77 8.75
CA GLY A 15 1.89 11.90 9.10
C GLY A 15 1.64 12.87 7.96
N ALA A 16 1.56 12.39 6.74
CA ALA A 16 1.28 13.20 5.56
C ALA A 16 -0.15 13.80 5.59
N PRO A 17 -0.45 14.82 4.74
CA PRO A 17 -1.76 15.48 4.76
C PRO A 17 -2.97 14.57 4.57
N THR A 18 -2.83 13.45 3.86
CA THR A 18 -3.90 12.48 3.66
C THR A 18 -4.03 11.45 4.80
N ALA A 19 -3.16 11.51 5.81
CA ALA A 19 -3.11 10.49 6.88
C ALA A 19 -4.46 10.25 7.54
N ASP A 20 -5.18 11.30 7.89
CA ASP A 20 -6.47 11.16 8.57
C ASP A 20 -7.51 10.48 7.68
N ALA A 21 -7.58 10.85 6.40
CA ALA A 21 -8.48 10.23 5.44
C ALA A 21 -8.18 8.74 5.26
N VAL A 22 -6.90 8.38 5.21
CA VAL A 22 -6.49 6.97 5.11
C VAL A 22 -6.87 6.22 6.39
N ARG A 23 -6.56 6.77 7.56
CA ARG A 23 -6.93 6.15 8.85
C ARG A 23 -8.43 5.90 8.94
N ASP A 24 -9.23 6.89 8.58
CA ASP A 24 -10.68 6.78 8.63
C ASP A 24 -11.16 5.65 7.72
N ARG A 25 -10.58 5.56 6.53
CA ARG A 25 -10.95 4.51 5.58
C ARG A 25 -10.54 3.12 6.09
N LEU A 26 -9.33 2.98 6.62
CA LEU A 26 -8.86 1.70 7.16
C LEU A 26 -9.68 1.25 8.37
N ALA A 27 -10.17 2.19 9.17
CA ALA A 27 -11.00 1.87 10.34
C ALA A 27 -12.36 1.27 9.97
N MET A 28 -12.82 1.44 8.73
CA MET A 28 -14.10 0.91 8.25
C MET A 28 -14.02 -0.55 7.83
N ASP A 29 -12.84 -1.11 7.69
CA ASP A 29 -12.65 -2.49 7.24
C ASP A 29 -11.49 -3.13 8.00
N VAL A 30 -11.83 -4.05 8.90
CA VAL A 30 -10.84 -4.70 9.77
C VAL A 30 -9.99 -5.75 9.04
N GLU A 31 -10.46 -6.27 7.91
CA GLU A 31 -9.71 -7.25 7.14
C GLU A 31 -8.83 -6.55 6.12
N GLN A 32 -7.54 -6.51 6.39
CA GLN A 32 -6.56 -5.84 5.55
C GLN A 32 -5.44 -6.81 5.18
N ALA A 33 -4.89 -6.62 3.99
CA ALA A 33 -3.85 -7.48 3.45
C ALA A 33 -2.92 -6.67 2.54
N ALA A 34 -1.73 -7.18 2.31
CA ALA A 34 -0.80 -6.65 1.31
C ALA A 34 0.18 -7.74 0.89
N PRO A 35 0.80 -7.62 -0.29
CA PRO A 35 1.93 -8.49 -0.62
C PRO A 35 3.12 -8.18 0.29
N HIS A 36 4.01 -9.16 0.48
CA HIS A 36 5.19 -9.01 1.34
C HIS A 36 6.02 -7.76 1.02
N ILE A 37 6.04 -7.34 -0.24
CA ILE A 37 6.80 -6.16 -0.67
C ILE A 37 6.39 -4.87 0.07
N VAL A 38 5.21 -4.82 0.66
CA VAL A 38 4.73 -3.64 1.38
C VAL A 38 5.72 -3.21 2.46
N ASP A 39 6.25 -4.16 3.22
CA ASP A 39 7.19 -3.85 4.29
C ASP A 39 8.48 -3.24 3.75
N VAL A 40 8.97 -3.75 2.64
CA VAL A 40 10.21 -3.25 2.00
C VAL A 40 10.00 -1.86 1.43
N GLU A 41 8.88 -1.64 0.74
CA GLU A 41 8.56 -0.34 0.16
C GLU A 41 8.40 0.73 1.23
N VAL A 42 7.62 0.46 2.27
CA VAL A 42 7.37 1.41 3.36
C VAL A 42 8.65 1.68 4.14
N PHE A 43 9.42 0.63 4.47
CA PHE A 43 10.73 0.78 5.09
C PHE A 43 11.62 1.73 4.28
N GLY A 44 11.67 1.55 2.96
CA GLY A 44 12.48 2.40 2.09
C GLY A 44 12.08 3.86 2.13
N VAL A 45 10.78 4.14 2.18
CA VAL A 45 10.28 5.52 2.29
C VAL A 45 10.64 6.14 3.64
N ILE A 46 10.43 5.41 4.74
CA ILE A 46 10.76 5.90 6.09
C ILE A 46 12.27 6.21 6.17
N ARG A 47 13.10 5.30 5.68
CA ARG A 47 14.55 5.49 5.65
C ARG A 47 14.93 6.76 4.89
N ARG A 48 14.38 6.93 3.70
CA ARG A 48 14.68 8.10 2.87
C ARG A 48 14.28 9.40 3.55
N GLU A 49 13.06 9.46 4.10
CA GLU A 49 12.58 10.65 4.80
C GLU A 49 13.45 10.98 6.01
N HIS A 50 13.91 9.97 6.74
CA HIS A 50 14.82 10.15 7.85
C HIS A 50 16.18 10.70 7.39
N LEU A 51 16.78 10.09 6.38
CA LEU A 51 18.09 10.52 5.89
C LEU A 51 18.06 11.91 5.26
N LEU A 52 16.91 12.34 4.73
CA LEU A 52 16.71 13.70 4.21
C LEU A 52 16.37 14.71 5.31
N GLY A 53 16.29 14.28 6.56
CA GLY A 53 16.01 15.16 7.71
C GLY A 53 14.54 15.54 7.90
N ARG A 54 13.61 14.89 7.17
CA ARG A 54 12.17 15.16 7.30
C ARG A 54 11.51 14.42 8.44
N LEU A 55 12.11 13.32 8.87
CA LEU A 55 11.71 12.58 10.06
C LEU A 55 12.92 12.51 10.98
N ASP A 56 12.77 12.92 12.24
CA ASP A 56 13.83 12.74 13.20
C ASP A 56 13.93 11.26 13.62
N ARG A 57 14.94 10.95 14.45
CA ARG A 57 15.19 9.57 14.87
C ARG A 57 13.98 8.96 15.61
N THR A 58 13.34 9.74 16.47
CA THR A 58 12.20 9.28 17.26
C THR A 58 11.00 9.01 16.36
N GLU A 59 10.70 9.93 15.44
CA GLU A 59 9.60 9.78 14.49
C GLU A 59 9.82 8.58 13.56
N ALA A 60 11.04 8.42 13.02
CA ALA A 60 11.36 7.31 12.12
C ALA A 60 11.29 5.97 12.85
N THR A 61 11.81 5.87 14.05
CA THR A 61 11.77 4.64 14.86
C THR A 61 10.33 4.27 15.17
N GLN A 62 9.50 5.24 15.54
CA GLN A 62 8.08 5.00 15.80
C GLN A 62 7.35 4.50 14.53
N ALA A 63 7.66 5.09 13.38
CA ALA A 63 7.06 4.66 12.11
C ALA A 63 7.42 3.20 11.80
N ILE A 64 8.65 2.78 12.04
CA ILE A 64 9.07 1.39 11.84
C ILE A 64 8.33 0.46 12.80
N ASP A 65 8.19 0.85 14.09
CA ASP A 65 7.46 0.05 15.07
C ASP A 65 5.98 -0.09 14.67
N ASP A 66 5.38 0.98 14.19
CA ASP A 66 3.99 0.98 13.74
C ASP A 66 3.80 0.12 12.49
N LEU A 67 4.77 0.12 11.58
CA LEU A 67 4.76 -0.76 10.41
C LEU A 67 4.77 -2.23 10.85
N ALA A 68 5.66 -2.57 11.77
CA ALA A 68 5.75 -3.94 12.30
C ALA A 68 4.45 -4.35 13.01
N ALA A 69 3.77 -3.41 13.64
CA ALA A 69 2.54 -3.65 14.38
C ALA A 69 1.28 -3.61 13.51
N TRP A 70 1.37 -3.14 12.26
CA TRP A 70 0.20 -3.11 11.40
C TRP A 70 -0.37 -4.53 11.22
N PRO A 71 -1.66 -4.75 11.54
CA PRO A 71 -2.22 -6.10 11.61
C PRO A 71 -2.59 -6.71 10.26
N GLY A 72 -2.36 -6.00 9.16
CA GLY A 72 -2.64 -6.53 7.83
C GLY A 72 -1.87 -7.81 7.55
N GLU A 73 -2.52 -8.78 6.93
CA GLU A 73 -1.89 -10.04 6.54
C GLU A 73 -0.96 -9.82 5.35
N ARG A 74 0.27 -10.35 5.44
CA ARG A 74 1.25 -10.29 4.34
C ARG A 74 1.21 -11.59 3.54
N PHE A 75 1.15 -11.47 2.21
CA PHE A 75 1.09 -12.62 1.29
C PHE A 75 2.34 -12.69 0.43
N GLY A 76 2.79 -13.91 0.17
CA GLY A 76 3.94 -14.15 -0.71
C GLY A 76 3.65 -13.83 -2.16
N HIS A 77 4.70 -13.49 -2.92
CA HIS A 77 4.57 -13.04 -4.30
C HIS A 77 4.43 -14.17 -5.31
N ARG A 78 4.94 -15.35 -5.00
CA ARG A 78 5.00 -16.44 -5.99
C ARG A 78 3.65 -16.74 -6.66
N PRO A 79 2.55 -16.87 -5.91
CA PRO A 79 1.24 -17.12 -6.54
C PRO A 79 0.71 -15.95 -7.37
N LEU A 80 1.30 -14.76 -7.22
CA LEU A 80 0.85 -13.54 -7.89
C LEU A 80 1.60 -13.28 -9.19
N LEU A 81 2.73 -13.96 -9.44
CA LEU A 81 3.63 -13.63 -10.54
C LEU A 81 2.97 -13.76 -11.90
N ALA A 82 2.20 -14.82 -12.14
CA ALA A 82 1.59 -15.04 -13.44
C ALA A 82 0.62 -13.91 -13.81
N ARG A 83 -0.25 -13.53 -12.87
CA ARG A 83 -1.20 -12.45 -13.12
C ARG A 83 -0.51 -11.08 -13.22
N ALA A 84 0.47 -10.83 -12.36
CA ALA A 84 1.25 -9.59 -12.44
C ALA A 84 1.93 -9.45 -13.80
N TRP A 85 2.47 -10.54 -14.34
CA TRP A 85 3.08 -10.55 -15.66
C TRP A 85 2.08 -10.23 -16.78
N GLU A 86 0.85 -10.72 -16.69
CA GLU A 86 -0.20 -10.38 -17.64
C GLU A 86 -0.51 -8.87 -17.64
N LEU A 87 -0.34 -8.20 -16.51
CA LEU A 87 -0.62 -6.77 -16.34
C LEU A 87 0.57 -5.86 -16.75
N ARG A 88 1.70 -6.42 -17.16
CA ARG A 88 2.97 -5.69 -17.36
C ARG A 88 2.89 -4.50 -18.30
N ALA A 89 1.99 -4.53 -19.27
CA ALA A 89 1.89 -3.45 -20.26
C ALA A 89 1.15 -2.22 -19.74
N THR A 90 0.33 -2.36 -18.70
CA THR A 90 -0.56 -1.31 -18.22
C THR A 90 -0.39 -0.98 -16.75
N VAL A 91 0.22 -1.88 -15.96
CA VAL A 91 0.46 -1.69 -14.53
C VAL A 91 1.95 -1.87 -14.26
N ARG A 92 2.56 -0.87 -13.61
CA ARG A 92 4.01 -0.88 -13.40
C ARG A 92 4.42 -1.70 -12.20
N GLY A 93 5.61 -2.32 -12.32
CA GLY A 93 6.44 -2.81 -11.23
C GLY A 93 5.68 -3.53 -10.15
N TRP A 94 5.91 -3.08 -8.92
CA TRP A 94 5.30 -3.69 -7.73
C TRP A 94 3.79 -3.49 -7.67
N ASP A 95 3.23 -2.46 -8.32
CA ASP A 95 1.78 -2.21 -8.32
C ASP A 95 1.01 -3.41 -8.83
N ALA A 96 1.58 -4.14 -9.79
CA ALA A 96 0.97 -5.36 -10.31
C ALA A 96 0.80 -6.44 -9.25
N MET A 97 1.67 -6.50 -8.25
CA MET A 97 1.54 -7.45 -7.13
C MET A 97 0.32 -7.12 -6.27
N TYR A 98 0.09 -5.84 -6.00
CA TYR A 98 -1.09 -5.39 -5.23
C TYR A 98 -2.38 -5.70 -5.99
N VAL A 99 -2.41 -5.41 -7.28
CA VAL A 99 -3.58 -5.70 -8.13
C VAL A 99 -3.85 -7.20 -8.16
N ALA A 100 -2.83 -8.01 -8.41
CA ALA A 100 -2.97 -9.46 -8.46
C ALA A 100 -3.49 -10.02 -7.13
N LEU A 101 -3.00 -9.51 -6.00
CA LEU A 101 -3.47 -9.94 -4.69
C LEU A 101 -4.94 -9.54 -4.46
N ALA A 102 -5.31 -8.31 -4.80
CA ALA A 102 -6.69 -7.86 -4.65
C ALA A 102 -7.65 -8.70 -5.49
N GLU A 103 -7.26 -9.06 -6.70
CA GLU A 103 -8.05 -9.94 -7.56
C GLU A 103 -8.18 -11.34 -6.95
N ALA A 104 -7.07 -11.90 -6.46
CA ALA A 104 -7.06 -13.24 -5.87
C ALA A 104 -7.91 -13.33 -4.60
N LEU A 105 -7.99 -12.27 -3.81
CA LEU A 105 -8.77 -12.21 -2.57
C LEU A 105 -10.19 -11.67 -2.78
N ASP A 106 -10.54 -11.28 -4.00
CA ASP A 106 -11.80 -10.58 -4.30
C ASP A 106 -11.97 -9.36 -3.38
N ALA A 107 -10.90 -8.60 -3.24
CA ALA A 107 -10.80 -7.44 -2.35
C ALA A 107 -10.72 -6.13 -3.13
N THR A 108 -11.00 -5.03 -2.46
CA THR A 108 -10.77 -3.69 -3.01
C THR A 108 -9.32 -3.28 -2.74
N LEU A 109 -8.63 -2.77 -3.76
CA LEU A 109 -7.30 -2.18 -3.61
C LEU A 109 -7.44 -0.73 -3.19
N LEU A 110 -6.87 -0.37 -2.04
CA LEU A 110 -6.84 0.99 -1.54
C LEU A 110 -5.49 1.63 -1.85
N THR A 111 -5.48 2.76 -2.51
CA THR A 111 -4.26 3.46 -2.93
C THR A 111 -4.45 4.97 -2.84
N THR A 112 -3.35 5.71 -2.86
CA THR A 112 -3.38 7.18 -3.06
C THR A 112 -2.99 7.56 -4.49
N ASP A 113 -2.66 6.58 -5.33
CA ASP A 113 -2.21 6.81 -6.71
C ASP A 113 -3.37 6.74 -7.71
N ARG A 114 -3.76 7.90 -8.23
CA ARG A 114 -4.83 8.01 -9.22
C ARG A 114 -4.50 7.30 -10.54
N ARG A 115 -3.22 7.21 -10.88
CA ARG A 115 -2.80 6.54 -12.12
C ARG A 115 -3.05 5.05 -12.05
N LEU A 116 -2.86 4.46 -10.87
CA LEU A 116 -3.16 3.04 -10.67
C LEU A 116 -4.65 2.77 -10.84
N ALA A 117 -5.50 3.63 -10.29
CA ALA A 117 -6.95 3.51 -10.42
C ALA A 117 -7.42 3.67 -11.88
N ALA A 118 -6.70 4.43 -12.69
CA ALA A 118 -7.02 4.65 -14.10
C ALA A 118 -6.45 3.57 -15.04
N ALA A 119 -5.61 2.67 -14.55
CA ALA A 119 -4.97 1.64 -15.37
C ALA A 119 -6.02 0.68 -15.96
N THR A 120 -5.83 0.29 -17.22
CA THR A 120 -6.64 -0.76 -17.85
C THR A 120 -6.04 -2.13 -17.51
N GLY A 121 -6.90 -3.15 -17.45
CA GLY A 121 -6.49 -4.52 -17.17
C GLY A 121 -6.87 -5.05 -15.82
N PRO A 122 -6.71 -4.29 -14.70
CA PRO A 122 -7.17 -4.76 -13.40
C PRO A 122 -8.67 -5.06 -13.39
N THR A 123 -9.06 -6.17 -12.77
CA THR A 123 -10.46 -6.56 -12.60
C THR A 123 -10.98 -6.30 -11.19
N CYS A 124 -10.11 -5.97 -10.24
CA CYS A 124 -10.52 -5.59 -8.90
C CYS A 124 -11.01 -4.14 -8.87
N SER A 125 -11.82 -3.81 -7.87
CA SER A 125 -12.14 -2.43 -7.56
C SER A 125 -10.90 -1.74 -7.00
N ILE A 126 -10.62 -0.52 -7.46
CA ILE A 126 -9.51 0.29 -6.96
C ILE A 126 -10.10 1.60 -6.42
N GLU A 127 -9.89 1.83 -5.15
CA GLU A 127 -10.37 3.03 -4.46
C GLU A 127 -9.19 3.94 -4.19
N VAL A 128 -9.31 5.21 -4.56
CA VAL A 128 -8.29 6.23 -4.31
C VAL A 128 -8.68 7.03 -3.08
N VAL A 129 -7.76 7.17 -2.14
CA VAL A 129 -7.92 8.09 -1.00
C VAL A 129 -7.14 9.35 -1.33
N ASP A 130 -7.81 10.49 -1.28
CA ASP A 130 -7.18 11.78 -1.49
C ASP A 130 -7.65 12.79 -0.45
N GLN A 131 -7.17 14.02 -0.57
CA GLN A 131 -7.50 15.07 0.40
C GLN A 131 -8.92 15.64 0.25
N GLY A 132 -9.66 15.13 -0.70
CA GLY A 132 -11.03 15.56 -0.95
C GLY A 132 -11.23 16.46 -2.10
#